data_582e933128f264c8334afcb50adc4442
#
_entry.id   582e933128f264c8334afcb50adc4442
#
_cell.length_a   1.000
_cell.length_b   1.000
_cell.length_c   1.000
_cell.angle_alpha   90.00
_cell.angle_beta   90.00
_cell.angle_gamma   90.00
#
_symmetry.space_group_name_H-M   'P 1'
#
loop_
_entity.id
_entity.type
_entity.pdbx_description
1 polymer ?
#
loop_
_entity_poly.entity_id
_entity_poly.type
_entity_poly.pdbx_seq_one_letter_code
_entity_poly.pdbx_strand_id
1 'polypeptide(L)'
;MLISQDTYSTRKDKILNALIERKGLQYLTDVAAEALNNPIFIYDVSGKILAKSKIISHREVWEELFPNGHLSSDNRRTTENAGVIKKIMEDDSPVMGQFAFSRFRFLGCRIRDNDNVVAIATVVEKNPLEEDDSDLLVMICKSVLFELLYRERTAMQKIPYFGLLKDIIERTGSVNEIRERCQVLKLNTPKEMRLIEIRFPGYVSNSLSLSLLREMLIASIPSCYCIIYSESLILIMAENFLNQSILDVIQKAFINYEIRIGISSKFTEILGVQNAFQEMRAIQSVCQKLKVDKPVIFYEDIITYHFMELASKDYDLKKFCLPAIRQIEEYDQCHGTLLKQSLEGYLEAGRNIQKAAERLHTHKNTLYYRLKRIEDYFDLDLDEENLCFNLQLSLRMQQLTEE
;
A
#
# COMPACT_ATOMS: atom_id res chain seq x y z
N MET A 1 25.33 -5.63 51.70
CA MET A 1 24.44 -6.39 50.83
C MET A 1 24.90 -6.15 49.41
N LEU A 2 25.74 -7.04 48.85
CA LEU A 2 26.29 -6.93 47.50
C LEU A 2 25.13 -7.22 46.54
N ILE A 3 24.64 -6.19 45.83
CA ILE A 3 23.76 -6.38 44.69
C ILE A 3 24.64 -7.07 43.63
N SER A 4 24.39 -8.36 43.39
CA SER A 4 25.05 -9.06 42.29
C SER A 4 24.67 -8.34 40.98
N GLN A 5 25.65 -7.66 40.37
CA GLN A 5 25.49 -7.19 39.00
C GLN A 5 25.17 -8.42 38.14
N ASP A 6 24.00 -8.44 37.54
CA ASP A 6 23.63 -9.47 36.56
C ASP A 6 24.69 -9.42 35.43
N THR A 7 25.37 -10.50 35.19
CA THR A 7 26.34 -10.59 34.11
C THR A 7 25.63 -10.47 32.76
N TYR A 8 26.31 -9.98 31.73
CA TYR A 8 25.77 -9.92 30.36
C TYR A 8 25.10 -11.24 29.91
N SER A 9 25.70 -12.39 30.26
CA SER A 9 25.14 -13.71 29.97
C SER A 9 23.77 -13.92 30.64
N THR A 10 23.64 -13.56 31.92
CA THR A 10 22.37 -13.69 32.66
C THR A 10 21.27 -12.79 32.09
N ARG A 11 21.64 -11.55 31.71
CA ARG A 11 20.70 -10.58 31.06
C ARG A 11 20.23 -11.09 29.70
N LYS A 12 21.15 -11.66 28.90
CA LYS A 12 20.87 -12.29 27.62
C LYS A 12 19.93 -13.48 27.77
N ASP A 13 20.19 -14.37 28.75
CA ASP A 13 19.37 -15.56 28.98
C ASP A 13 17.94 -15.19 29.39
N LYS A 14 17.76 -14.12 30.19
CA LYS A 14 16.41 -13.59 30.51
C LYS A 14 15.62 -13.25 29.27
N ILE A 15 16.23 -12.56 28.29
CA ILE A 15 15.56 -12.15 27.03
C ILE A 15 15.24 -13.37 26.17
N LEU A 16 16.18 -14.31 26.04
CA LEU A 16 15.95 -15.55 25.27
C LEU A 16 14.82 -16.39 25.87
N ASN A 17 14.79 -16.52 27.21
CA ASN A 17 13.72 -17.23 27.90
C ASN A 17 12.38 -16.54 27.70
N ALA A 18 12.32 -15.22 27.78
CA ALA A 18 11.08 -14.46 27.48
C ALA A 18 10.58 -14.69 26.06
N LEU A 19 11.48 -14.78 25.08
CA LEU A 19 11.14 -15.11 23.69
C LEU A 19 10.60 -16.54 23.56
N ILE A 20 11.22 -17.53 24.24
CA ILE A 20 10.80 -18.94 24.23
C ILE A 20 9.43 -19.11 24.89
N GLU A 21 9.14 -18.40 25.97
CA GLU A 21 7.87 -18.44 26.69
C GLU A 21 6.67 -17.92 25.87
N ARG A 22 6.92 -17.15 24.81
CA ARG A 22 5.89 -16.67 23.83
C ARG A 22 4.70 -15.95 24.49
N LYS A 23 4.96 -15.18 25.54
CA LYS A 23 3.93 -14.41 26.26
C LYS A 23 3.58 -13.09 25.57
N GLY A 24 4.18 -12.81 24.41
CA GLY A 24 3.89 -11.68 23.54
C GLY A 24 4.81 -10.49 23.74
N LEU A 25 4.67 -9.51 22.82
CA LEU A 25 5.58 -8.36 22.72
C LEU A 25 5.65 -7.52 24.00
N GLN A 26 4.52 -7.33 24.67
CA GLN A 26 4.51 -6.54 25.92
C GLN A 26 5.36 -7.20 27.02
N TYR A 27 5.24 -8.51 27.19
CA TYR A 27 6.04 -9.26 28.15
C TYR A 27 7.53 -9.20 27.81
N LEU A 28 7.88 -9.44 26.55
CA LEU A 28 9.27 -9.31 26.09
C LEU A 28 9.83 -7.90 26.33
N THR A 29 9.03 -6.86 26.11
CA THR A 29 9.41 -5.46 26.36
C THR A 29 9.65 -5.19 27.86
N ASP A 30 8.81 -5.74 28.71
CA ASP A 30 8.98 -5.59 30.17
C ASP A 30 10.25 -6.31 30.66
N VAL A 31 10.53 -7.53 30.19
CA VAL A 31 11.76 -8.26 30.49
C VAL A 31 13.00 -7.55 29.92
N ALA A 32 12.90 -6.97 28.74
CA ALA A 32 13.99 -6.18 28.16
C ALA A 32 14.30 -4.93 28.99
N ALA A 33 13.28 -4.26 29.53
CA ALA A 33 13.45 -3.11 30.40
C ALA A 33 14.16 -3.50 31.74
N GLU A 34 13.78 -4.64 32.31
CA GLU A 34 14.47 -5.17 33.49
C GLU A 34 15.94 -5.52 33.22
N ALA A 35 16.20 -6.17 32.06
CA ALA A 35 17.55 -6.56 31.68
C ALA A 35 18.45 -5.34 31.41
N LEU A 36 17.92 -4.24 30.88
CA LEU A 36 18.60 -2.97 30.62
C LEU A 36 18.59 -2.03 31.86
N ASN A 37 17.82 -2.36 32.89
CA ASN A 37 17.53 -1.48 34.01
C ASN A 37 17.12 -0.05 33.61
N ASN A 38 16.45 0.05 32.45
CA ASN A 38 16.05 1.30 31.83
C ASN A 38 14.68 1.16 31.10
N PRO A 39 13.87 2.24 31.07
CA PRO A 39 12.63 2.22 30.29
C PRO A 39 12.90 2.00 28.81
N ILE A 40 12.10 1.14 28.16
CA ILE A 40 12.16 0.87 26.72
C ILE A 40 10.78 1.01 26.10
N PHE A 41 10.74 1.51 24.88
CA PHE A 41 9.55 1.49 24.06
C PHE A 41 9.89 1.11 22.61
N ILE A 42 8.90 0.53 21.95
CA ILE A 42 8.99 0.05 20.57
C ILE A 42 7.87 0.70 19.79
N TYR A 43 8.19 1.29 18.65
CA TYR A 43 7.23 1.94 17.76
C TYR A 43 7.52 1.60 16.32
N ASP A 44 6.47 1.59 15.48
CA ASP A 44 6.61 1.36 14.06
C ASP A 44 7.14 2.60 13.31
N VAL A 45 7.42 2.43 12.02
CA VAL A 45 7.94 3.53 11.18
C VAL A 45 6.97 4.70 11.04
N SER A 46 5.67 4.53 11.35
CA SER A 46 4.69 5.60 11.39
C SER A 46 4.70 6.41 12.70
N GLY A 47 5.41 5.90 13.72
CA GLY A 47 5.45 6.48 15.06
C GLY A 47 4.38 5.93 16.01
N LYS A 48 3.62 4.89 15.63
CA LYS A 48 2.66 4.22 16.51
C LYS A 48 3.38 3.33 17.50
N ILE A 49 3.03 3.44 18.80
CA ILE A 49 3.59 2.56 19.83
C ILE A 49 3.06 1.13 19.63
N LEU A 50 3.99 0.19 19.56
CA LEU A 50 3.73 -1.25 19.55
C LEU A 50 3.77 -1.83 20.96
N ALA A 51 4.74 -1.41 21.77
CA ALA A 51 4.84 -1.75 23.17
C ALA A 51 5.70 -0.71 23.95
N LYS A 52 5.45 -0.58 25.24
CA LYS A 52 6.28 0.22 26.15
C LYS A 52 6.37 -0.48 27.49
N SER A 53 7.54 -0.42 28.14
CA SER A 53 7.72 -1.05 29.43
C SER A 53 6.80 -0.47 30.51
N LYS A 54 6.23 -1.37 31.33
CA LYS A 54 5.32 -1.03 32.43
C LYS A 54 6.03 -1.11 33.78
N ILE A 55 6.94 -2.08 33.95
CA ILE A 55 7.64 -2.36 35.20
C ILE A 55 8.66 -1.25 35.47
N ILE A 56 9.52 -0.95 34.49
CA ILE A 56 10.41 0.21 34.54
C ILE A 56 9.82 1.25 33.62
N SER A 57 9.21 2.29 34.18
CA SER A 57 8.51 3.32 33.41
C SER A 57 8.97 4.72 33.83
N HIS A 58 8.79 5.66 32.91
CA HIS A 58 9.00 7.07 33.17
C HIS A 58 7.76 7.84 32.71
N ARG A 59 6.86 8.12 33.66
CA ARG A 59 5.54 8.67 33.36
C ARG A 59 5.61 9.99 32.60
N GLU A 60 6.43 10.92 33.07
CA GLU A 60 6.60 12.24 32.44
C GLU A 60 7.08 12.11 30.97
N VAL A 61 8.05 11.22 30.70
CA VAL A 61 8.55 10.98 29.35
C VAL A 61 7.49 10.34 28.47
N TRP A 62 6.70 9.40 29.01
CA TRP A 62 5.63 8.75 28.24
C TRP A 62 4.50 9.69 27.89
N GLU A 63 4.06 10.57 28.80
CA GLU A 63 3.00 11.53 28.57
C GLU A 63 3.41 12.58 27.53
N GLU A 64 4.67 12.97 27.49
CA GLU A 64 5.21 13.96 26.57
C GLU A 64 5.54 13.37 25.18
N LEU A 65 6.11 12.16 25.15
CA LEU A 65 6.42 11.48 23.88
C LEU A 65 5.16 10.98 23.15
N PHE A 66 4.17 10.50 23.89
CA PHE A 66 3.05 9.74 23.33
C PHE A 66 1.69 10.18 23.88
N PRO A 67 1.30 11.45 23.68
CA PRO A 67 0.07 11.99 24.25
C PRO A 67 -1.19 11.24 23.83
N ASN A 68 -1.18 10.59 22.63
CA ASN A 68 -2.30 9.85 22.07
C ASN A 68 -1.91 8.45 21.57
N GLY A 69 -0.89 7.82 22.15
CA GLY A 69 -0.40 6.52 21.70
C GLY A 69 0.43 6.55 20.41
N HIS A 70 0.73 7.74 19.91
CA HIS A 70 1.63 7.99 18.78
C HIS A 70 2.75 8.93 19.21
N LEU A 71 3.90 8.78 18.58
CA LEU A 71 5.01 9.70 18.78
C LEU A 71 4.56 11.11 18.36
N SER A 72 4.69 12.07 19.27
CA SER A 72 4.33 13.48 19.03
C SER A 72 4.99 14.01 17.76
N SER A 73 4.20 14.67 16.88
CA SER A 73 4.69 15.24 15.62
C SER A 73 5.83 16.25 15.82
N ASP A 74 5.77 17.03 16.90
CA ASP A 74 6.79 18.03 17.21
C ASP A 74 8.08 17.35 17.68
N ASN A 75 7.99 16.30 18.49
CA ASN A 75 9.14 15.51 18.91
C ASN A 75 9.78 14.76 17.75
N ARG A 76 8.97 14.23 16.83
CA ARG A 76 9.45 13.58 15.62
C ARG A 76 10.23 14.56 14.74
N ARG A 77 9.65 15.72 14.41
CA ARG A 77 10.30 16.76 13.58
C ARG A 77 11.61 17.25 14.19
N THR A 78 11.65 17.48 15.51
CA THR A 78 12.85 17.98 16.17
C THR A 78 13.96 16.94 16.18
N THR A 79 13.62 15.67 16.39
CA THR A 79 14.58 14.55 16.36
C THR A 79 15.02 14.24 14.92
N GLU A 80 14.12 14.38 13.92
CA GLU A 80 14.43 14.28 12.48
C GLU A 80 15.37 15.43 12.05
N ASN A 81 15.10 16.66 12.46
CA ASN A 81 15.94 17.84 12.16
C ASN A 81 17.36 17.69 12.76
N ALA A 82 17.49 17.03 13.91
CA ALA A 82 18.80 16.72 14.48
C ALA A 82 19.54 15.56 13.75
N GLY A 83 18.93 14.94 12.74
CA GLY A 83 19.51 13.84 11.94
C GLY A 83 19.66 12.52 12.70
N VAL A 84 19.16 12.42 13.94
CA VAL A 84 19.31 11.21 14.78
C VAL A 84 18.44 10.09 14.26
N ILE A 85 17.19 10.36 13.89
CA ILE A 85 16.28 9.34 13.31
C ILE A 85 16.88 8.81 12.01
N LYS A 86 17.42 9.67 11.15
CA LYS A 86 18.09 9.26 9.91
C LYS A 86 19.24 8.30 10.21
N LYS A 87 20.10 8.61 11.19
CA LYS A 87 21.17 7.72 11.60
C LYS A 87 20.66 6.37 12.10
N ILE A 88 19.59 6.35 12.93
CA ILE A 88 18.98 5.10 13.39
C ILE A 88 18.45 4.27 12.22
N MET A 89 17.89 4.90 11.19
CA MET A 89 17.36 4.21 10.02
C MET A 89 18.46 3.66 9.08
N GLU A 90 19.63 4.28 9.05
CA GLU A 90 20.74 3.92 8.17
C GLU A 90 21.77 3.00 8.85
N ASP A 91 21.93 3.07 10.18
CA ASP A 91 22.98 2.38 10.93
C ASP A 91 22.49 1.03 11.49
N ASP A 92 23.35 0.02 11.44
CA ASP A 92 23.08 -1.29 12.05
C ASP A 92 23.39 -1.31 13.56
N SER A 93 24.14 -0.35 14.04
CA SER A 93 24.50 -0.19 15.45
C SER A 93 23.53 0.73 16.18
N PRO A 94 23.28 0.51 17.48
CA PRO A 94 22.48 1.44 18.27
C PRO A 94 23.07 2.85 18.27
N VAL A 95 22.21 3.85 18.09
CA VAL A 95 22.57 5.27 18.00
C VAL A 95 22.14 6.00 19.27
N MET A 96 23.10 6.68 19.90
CA MET A 96 22.82 7.56 21.04
C MET A 96 22.23 8.88 20.55
N GLY A 97 21.14 9.31 21.19
CA GLY A 97 20.50 10.59 20.95
C GLY A 97 20.05 11.28 22.23
N GLN A 98 19.51 12.48 22.09
CA GLN A 98 18.90 13.22 23.20
C GLN A 98 17.53 13.73 22.75
N PHE A 99 16.53 13.65 23.62
CA PHE A 99 15.22 14.23 23.35
C PHE A 99 15.28 15.74 23.43
N ALA A 100 14.71 16.43 22.46
CA ALA A 100 14.74 17.90 22.39
C ALA A 100 14.01 18.60 23.56
N PHE A 101 12.99 17.91 24.12
CA PHE A 101 12.17 18.42 25.24
C PHE A 101 12.67 18.00 26.61
N SER A 102 13.67 17.10 26.71
CA SER A 102 14.07 16.48 27.95
C SER A 102 15.60 16.41 28.09
N ARG A 103 16.06 16.42 29.32
CA ARG A 103 17.47 16.16 29.66
C ARG A 103 17.89 14.70 29.46
N PHE A 104 16.92 13.80 29.22
CA PHE A 104 17.21 12.38 29.08
C PHE A 104 17.80 12.09 27.69
N ARG A 105 18.88 11.32 27.71
CA ARG A 105 19.42 10.69 26.51
C ARG A 105 18.65 9.41 26.22
N PHE A 106 18.82 8.90 25.03
CA PHE A 106 18.26 7.62 24.63
C PHE A 106 19.23 6.85 23.74
N LEU A 107 19.10 5.53 23.75
CA LEU A 107 19.76 4.63 22.82
C LEU A 107 18.69 4.04 21.89
N GLY A 108 18.77 4.37 20.59
CA GLY A 108 17.82 3.92 19.58
C GLY A 108 18.44 2.88 18.64
N CYS A 109 17.70 1.84 18.31
CA CYS A 109 18.13 0.82 17.37
C CYS A 109 16.96 0.45 16.45
N ARG A 110 17.24 0.32 15.15
CA ARG A 110 16.25 -0.14 14.18
C ARG A 110 16.00 -1.64 14.31
N ILE A 111 14.76 -2.03 14.07
CA ILE A 111 14.32 -3.42 13.93
C ILE A 111 14.01 -3.63 12.47
N ARG A 112 14.73 -4.54 11.79
CA ARG A 112 14.58 -4.76 10.36
C ARG A 112 14.31 -6.22 10.02
N ASP A 113 13.49 -6.42 9.00
CA ASP A 113 13.30 -7.69 8.31
C ASP A 113 13.96 -7.57 6.92
N ASN A 114 15.05 -8.30 6.73
CA ASN A 114 15.97 -8.14 5.59
C ASN A 114 16.42 -6.67 5.45
N ASP A 115 16.12 -6.01 4.34
CA ASP A 115 16.50 -4.62 4.09
C ASP A 115 15.47 -3.59 4.62
N ASN A 116 14.35 -4.07 5.19
CA ASN A 116 13.22 -3.22 5.56
C ASN A 116 13.18 -2.93 7.06
N VAL A 117 13.18 -1.66 7.43
CA VAL A 117 12.97 -1.25 8.82
C VAL A 117 11.48 -1.37 9.16
N VAL A 118 11.17 -2.22 10.14
CA VAL A 118 9.78 -2.51 10.56
C VAL A 118 9.37 -1.71 11.79
N ALA A 119 10.33 -1.47 12.69
CA ALA A 119 10.10 -0.76 13.93
C ALA A 119 11.43 -0.18 14.45
N ILE A 120 11.33 0.61 15.50
CA ILE A 120 12.47 1.15 16.22
C ILE A 120 12.27 0.83 17.71
N ALA A 121 13.32 0.32 18.36
CA ALA A 121 13.38 0.19 19.81
C ALA A 121 14.21 1.34 20.39
N THR A 122 13.70 1.98 21.42
CA THR A 122 14.35 3.11 22.07
C THR A 122 14.38 2.91 23.57
N VAL A 123 15.57 2.94 24.13
CA VAL A 123 15.86 2.86 25.58
C VAL A 123 16.08 4.27 26.09
N VAL A 124 15.33 4.69 27.11
CA VAL A 124 15.51 5.99 27.76
C VAL A 124 16.54 5.83 28.89
N GLU A 125 17.62 6.60 28.86
CA GLU A 125 18.66 6.56 29.87
C GLU A 125 18.18 7.23 31.16
N LYS A 126 17.51 6.45 31.99
CA LYS A 126 17.13 6.84 33.35
C LYS A 126 18.25 6.50 34.35
N ASN A 127 18.84 5.33 34.18
CA ASN A 127 20.03 4.86 34.86
C ASN A 127 21.19 4.83 33.86
N PRO A 128 22.46 5.03 34.31
CA PRO A 128 23.61 4.97 33.42
C PRO A 128 23.62 3.68 32.60
N LEU A 129 23.85 3.81 31.29
CA LEU A 129 23.98 2.66 30.41
C LEU A 129 25.30 1.93 30.67
N GLU A 130 25.26 0.61 30.64
CA GLU A 130 26.42 -0.26 30.75
C GLU A 130 27.10 -0.46 29.40
N GLU A 131 28.35 -0.92 29.38
CA GLU A 131 29.14 -1.10 28.14
C GLU A 131 28.47 -2.07 27.18
N ASP A 132 27.82 -3.13 27.70
CA ASP A 132 27.17 -4.18 26.94
C ASP A 132 25.73 -3.86 26.53
N ASP A 133 25.16 -2.71 26.93
CA ASP A 133 23.74 -2.37 26.63
C ASP A 133 23.45 -2.18 25.14
N SER A 134 24.44 -1.75 24.38
CA SER A 134 24.34 -1.66 22.93
C SER A 134 24.12 -3.03 22.28
N ASP A 135 24.93 -4.02 22.65
CA ASP A 135 24.82 -5.38 22.13
C ASP A 135 23.53 -6.06 22.58
N LEU A 136 23.14 -5.79 23.83
CA LEU A 136 21.90 -6.29 24.39
C LEU A 136 20.70 -5.70 23.66
N LEU A 137 20.72 -4.42 23.31
CA LEU A 137 19.65 -3.79 22.51
C LEU A 137 19.54 -4.37 21.10
N VAL A 138 20.66 -4.67 20.43
CA VAL A 138 20.65 -5.37 19.13
C VAL A 138 19.97 -6.73 19.26
N MET A 139 20.28 -7.48 20.32
CA MET A 139 19.64 -8.77 20.57
C MET A 139 18.15 -8.63 20.88
N ILE A 140 17.75 -7.62 21.65
CA ILE A 140 16.35 -7.28 21.91
C ILE A 140 15.64 -6.98 20.59
N CYS A 141 16.23 -6.19 19.70
CA CYS A 141 15.66 -5.88 18.39
C CYS A 141 15.40 -7.14 17.54
N LYS A 142 16.36 -8.09 17.54
CA LYS A 142 16.18 -9.40 16.86
C LYS A 142 15.05 -10.22 17.50
N SER A 143 14.95 -10.22 18.82
CA SER A 143 13.92 -10.93 19.56
C SER A 143 12.53 -10.33 19.34
N VAL A 144 12.45 -9.00 19.31
CA VAL A 144 11.23 -8.26 18.97
C VAL A 144 10.81 -8.56 17.54
N LEU A 145 11.72 -8.54 16.58
CA LEU A 145 11.42 -8.92 15.20
C LEU A 145 10.80 -10.32 15.11
N PHE A 146 11.42 -11.28 15.79
CA PHE A 146 10.91 -12.67 15.81
C PHE A 146 9.51 -12.74 16.41
N GLU A 147 9.23 -12.05 17.52
CA GLU A 147 7.91 -12.02 18.16
C GLU A 147 6.87 -11.36 17.26
N LEU A 148 7.24 -10.29 16.56
CA LEU A 148 6.36 -9.59 15.63
C LEU A 148 5.99 -10.48 14.42
N LEU A 149 6.97 -11.14 13.80
CA LEU A 149 6.76 -12.07 12.69
C LEU A 149 5.96 -13.31 13.11
N TYR A 150 6.21 -13.82 14.30
CA TYR A 150 5.45 -14.94 14.85
C TYR A 150 3.98 -14.57 15.10
N ARG A 151 3.75 -13.41 15.71
CA ARG A 151 2.40 -12.88 15.96
C ARG A 151 1.62 -12.72 14.66
N GLU A 152 2.26 -12.20 13.63
CA GLU A 152 1.66 -12.04 12.32
C GLU A 152 1.26 -13.38 11.69
N ARG A 153 2.20 -14.32 11.57
CA ARG A 153 1.90 -15.67 11.05
C ARG A 153 0.74 -16.31 11.80
N THR A 154 0.74 -16.19 13.13
CA THR A 154 -0.31 -16.77 13.98
C THR A 154 -1.64 -16.03 13.81
N ALA A 155 -1.64 -14.70 13.66
CA ALA A 155 -2.85 -13.92 13.45
C ALA A 155 -3.46 -14.23 12.08
N MET A 156 -2.66 -14.30 11.02
CA MET A 156 -3.12 -14.64 9.67
C MET A 156 -3.68 -16.06 9.60
N GLN A 157 -3.02 -17.05 10.22
CA GLN A 157 -3.52 -18.42 10.30
C GLN A 157 -4.82 -18.56 11.09
N LYS A 158 -5.10 -17.65 12.02
CA LYS A 158 -6.35 -17.61 12.79
C LYS A 158 -7.53 -16.98 12.04
N ILE A 159 -7.30 -16.39 10.86
CA ILE A 159 -8.39 -15.89 10.03
C ILE A 159 -8.99 -17.07 9.25
N PRO A 160 -10.21 -17.51 9.60
CA PRO A 160 -10.77 -18.76 9.05
C PRO A 160 -10.84 -18.79 7.53
N TYR A 161 -11.05 -17.63 6.91
CA TYR A 161 -11.18 -17.50 5.44
C TYR A 161 -9.87 -17.22 4.71
N PHE A 162 -8.76 -16.97 5.41
CA PHE A 162 -7.47 -16.63 4.77
C PHE A 162 -7.00 -17.73 3.81
N GLY A 163 -6.89 -18.97 4.30
CA GLY A 163 -6.46 -20.10 3.49
C GLY A 163 -7.38 -20.36 2.31
N LEU A 164 -8.70 -20.18 2.50
CA LEU A 164 -9.67 -20.35 1.43
C LEU A 164 -9.50 -19.29 0.33
N LEU A 165 -9.41 -18.01 0.68
CA LEU A 165 -9.25 -16.94 -0.28
C LEU A 165 -7.90 -17.05 -1.02
N LYS A 166 -6.83 -17.41 -0.31
CA LYS A 166 -5.54 -17.68 -0.91
C LYS A 166 -5.63 -18.80 -1.95
N ASP A 167 -6.24 -19.91 -1.60
CA ASP A 167 -6.40 -21.06 -2.52
C ASP A 167 -7.22 -20.70 -3.76
N ILE A 168 -8.26 -19.85 -3.63
CA ILE A 168 -9.03 -19.36 -4.77
C ILE A 168 -8.15 -18.48 -5.67
N ILE A 169 -7.39 -17.55 -5.10
CA ILE A 169 -6.50 -16.64 -5.85
C ILE A 169 -5.42 -17.46 -6.60
N GLU A 170 -4.82 -18.44 -5.93
CA GLU A 170 -3.72 -19.26 -6.46
C GLU A 170 -4.18 -20.43 -7.34
N ARG A 171 -5.49 -20.64 -7.47
CA ARG A 171 -6.08 -21.79 -8.18
C ARG A 171 -5.67 -23.13 -7.59
N THR A 172 -5.49 -23.20 -6.29
CA THR A 172 -5.22 -24.45 -5.58
C THR A 172 -6.53 -25.02 -5.03
N GLY A 173 -6.73 -26.33 -5.24
CA GLY A 173 -7.96 -27.02 -4.84
C GLY A 173 -9.04 -27.07 -5.92
N SER A 174 -9.94 -28.05 -5.78
CA SER A 174 -11.08 -28.22 -6.68
C SER A 174 -12.23 -27.27 -6.32
N VAL A 175 -13.08 -26.96 -7.30
CA VAL A 175 -14.30 -26.15 -7.10
C VAL A 175 -15.19 -26.71 -5.99
N ASN A 176 -15.29 -28.04 -5.90
CA ASN A 176 -16.12 -28.70 -4.88
C ASN A 176 -15.54 -28.50 -3.48
N GLU A 177 -14.24 -28.70 -3.30
CA GLU A 177 -13.55 -28.46 -2.02
C GLU A 177 -13.71 -26.99 -1.56
N ILE A 178 -13.56 -26.04 -2.48
CA ILE A 178 -13.76 -24.62 -2.16
C ILE A 178 -15.20 -24.38 -1.69
N ARG A 179 -16.21 -24.93 -2.38
CA ARG A 179 -17.62 -24.81 -1.99
C ARG A 179 -17.92 -25.42 -0.62
N GLU A 180 -17.40 -26.62 -0.35
CA GLU A 180 -17.55 -27.27 0.96
C GLU A 180 -16.92 -26.42 2.08
N ARG A 181 -15.72 -25.89 1.86
CA ARG A 181 -15.05 -25.01 2.84
C ARG A 181 -15.82 -23.71 3.09
N CYS A 182 -16.44 -23.14 2.05
CA CYS A 182 -17.32 -21.97 2.21
C CYS A 182 -18.51 -22.28 3.13
N GLN A 183 -19.12 -23.45 2.98
CA GLN A 183 -20.23 -23.88 3.81
C GLN A 183 -19.79 -24.11 5.27
N VAL A 184 -18.68 -24.80 5.49
CA VAL A 184 -18.10 -25.06 6.82
C VAL A 184 -17.78 -23.75 7.53
N LEU A 185 -17.19 -22.79 6.82
CA LEU A 185 -16.82 -21.48 7.35
C LEU A 185 -18.01 -20.52 7.52
N LYS A 186 -19.21 -20.93 7.07
CA LYS A 186 -20.42 -20.09 7.08
C LYS A 186 -20.16 -18.70 6.54
N LEU A 187 -19.41 -18.59 5.44
CA LEU A 187 -19.13 -17.31 4.84
C LEU A 187 -20.43 -16.67 4.36
N ASN A 188 -20.72 -15.51 4.89
CA ASN A 188 -21.86 -14.72 4.42
C ASN A 188 -21.43 -14.01 3.12
N THR A 189 -21.75 -14.62 1.98
CA THR A 189 -21.47 -14.04 0.67
C THR A 189 -22.66 -13.20 0.22
N PRO A 190 -22.51 -11.88 0.11
CA PRO A 190 -23.55 -11.02 -0.47
C PRO A 190 -23.87 -11.41 -1.91
N LYS A 191 -25.05 -10.99 -2.40
CA LYS A 191 -25.48 -11.25 -3.79
C LYS A 191 -24.51 -10.71 -4.82
N GLU A 192 -23.97 -9.53 -4.58
CA GLU A 192 -22.99 -8.86 -5.43
C GLU A 192 -21.82 -8.42 -4.57
N MET A 193 -20.63 -8.71 -5.01
CA MET A 193 -19.37 -8.41 -4.32
C MET A 193 -18.40 -7.72 -5.27
N ARG A 194 -17.45 -6.97 -4.70
CA ARG A 194 -16.23 -6.50 -5.39
C ARG A 194 -15.00 -6.87 -4.59
N LEU A 195 -13.91 -7.05 -5.30
CA LEU A 195 -12.59 -7.13 -4.73
C LEU A 195 -11.93 -5.76 -4.84
N ILE A 196 -11.32 -5.31 -3.75
CA ILE A 196 -10.58 -4.06 -3.66
C ILE A 196 -9.15 -4.41 -3.28
N GLU A 197 -8.20 -3.97 -4.07
CA GLU A 197 -6.78 -4.05 -3.74
C GLU A 197 -6.26 -2.69 -3.32
N ILE A 198 -5.64 -2.60 -2.14
CA ILE A 198 -4.97 -1.40 -1.67
C ILE A 198 -3.47 -1.67 -1.66
N ARG A 199 -2.73 -0.93 -2.47
CA ARG A 199 -1.28 -0.98 -2.57
C ARG A 199 -0.65 0.29 -2.03
N PHE A 200 0.58 0.18 -1.62
CA PHE A 200 1.37 1.22 -0.98
C PHE A 200 2.67 1.46 -1.80
N PRO A 201 2.61 2.21 -2.93
CA PRO A 201 3.78 2.52 -3.74
C PRO A 201 4.85 3.22 -2.91
N GLY A 202 6.13 2.90 -3.15
CA GLY A 202 7.23 3.52 -2.40
C GLY A 202 7.33 3.12 -0.92
N TYR A 203 6.32 2.43 -0.39
CA TYR A 203 6.38 1.86 0.94
C TYR A 203 6.96 0.45 0.82
N VAL A 204 8.14 0.27 1.41
CA VAL A 204 8.70 -1.08 1.51
C VAL A 204 7.86 -1.84 2.50
N SER A 205 6.83 -2.51 2.00
CA SER A 205 5.88 -3.26 2.78
C SER A 205 6.57 -4.48 3.35
N ASN A 206 6.76 -4.48 4.66
CA ASN A 206 6.93 -5.75 5.35
C ASN A 206 5.57 -6.21 5.84
N SER A 207 5.47 -7.51 6.01
CA SER A 207 4.25 -8.18 6.43
C SER A 207 3.68 -7.59 7.72
N LEU A 208 4.52 -7.16 8.65
CA LEU A 208 4.11 -6.57 9.92
C LEU A 208 3.40 -5.23 9.77
N SER A 209 3.93 -4.35 8.94
CA SER A 209 3.31 -3.06 8.67
C SER A 209 1.94 -3.22 8.00
N LEU A 210 1.82 -4.15 7.06
CA LEU A 210 0.55 -4.49 6.41
C LEU A 210 -0.47 -5.07 7.40
N SER A 211 -0.02 -5.88 8.38
CA SER A 211 -0.91 -6.40 9.43
C SER A 211 -1.51 -5.29 10.27
N LEU A 212 -0.72 -4.29 10.65
CA LEU A 212 -1.22 -3.12 11.38
C LEU A 212 -2.18 -2.28 10.54
N LEU A 213 -1.85 -2.04 9.28
CA LEU A 213 -2.72 -1.33 8.33
C LEU A 213 -4.04 -2.09 8.10
N ARG A 214 -3.98 -3.41 8.01
CA ARG A 214 -5.17 -4.27 7.94
C ARG A 214 -6.07 -4.14 9.17
N GLU A 215 -5.49 -4.18 10.38
CA GLU A 215 -6.26 -4.01 11.63
C GLU A 215 -6.96 -2.64 11.68
N MET A 216 -6.26 -1.57 11.29
CA MET A 216 -6.86 -0.23 11.19
C MET A 216 -8.03 -0.21 10.21
N LEU A 217 -7.89 -0.85 9.06
CA LEU A 217 -8.91 -0.90 8.03
C LEU A 217 -10.15 -1.68 8.48
N ILE A 218 -9.97 -2.86 9.07
CA ILE A 218 -11.08 -3.69 9.58
C ILE A 218 -11.82 -2.99 10.72
N ALA A 219 -11.11 -2.26 11.58
CA ALA A 219 -11.75 -1.46 12.62
C ALA A 219 -12.64 -0.36 12.04
N SER A 220 -12.29 0.17 10.86
CA SER A 220 -13.05 1.22 10.18
C SER A 220 -14.15 0.67 9.25
N ILE A 221 -13.99 -0.56 8.74
CA ILE A 221 -14.91 -1.23 7.79
C ILE A 221 -15.17 -2.67 8.25
N PRO A 222 -16.05 -2.87 9.25
CA PRO A 222 -16.21 -4.20 9.86
C PRO A 222 -16.89 -5.25 8.96
N SER A 223 -17.55 -4.84 7.88
CA SER A 223 -18.33 -5.73 6.99
C SER A 223 -17.54 -6.17 5.75
N CYS A 224 -16.23 -6.38 5.85
CA CYS A 224 -15.40 -6.87 4.75
C CYS A 224 -14.55 -8.09 5.16
N TYR A 225 -14.23 -8.93 4.17
CA TYR A 225 -13.17 -9.92 4.31
C TYR A 225 -11.86 -9.25 3.87
N CYS A 226 -10.87 -9.18 4.74
CA CYS A 226 -9.59 -8.53 4.43
C CYS A 226 -8.43 -9.48 4.70
N ILE A 227 -7.60 -9.71 3.68
CA ILE A 227 -6.37 -10.49 3.78
C ILE A 227 -5.18 -9.68 3.26
N ILE A 228 -3.98 -10.07 3.70
CA ILE A 228 -2.73 -9.60 3.11
C ILE A 228 -2.31 -10.63 2.06
N TYR A 229 -2.07 -10.16 0.84
CA TYR A 229 -1.59 -11.01 -0.23
C TYR A 229 -0.70 -10.21 -1.20
N SER A 230 0.48 -10.76 -1.52
CA SER A 230 1.46 -10.12 -2.43
C SER A 230 1.71 -8.64 -2.13
N GLU A 231 2.01 -8.33 -0.85
CA GLU A 231 2.37 -6.98 -0.39
C GLU A 231 1.24 -5.94 -0.54
N SER A 232 0.01 -6.39 -0.65
CA SER A 232 -1.18 -5.54 -0.70
C SER A 232 -2.25 -6.00 0.28
N LEU A 233 -3.20 -5.12 0.58
CA LEU A 233 -4.42 -5.47 1.29
C LEU A 233 -5.50 -5.81 0.26
N ILE A 234 -6.02 -7.03 0.33
CA ILE A 234 -7.12 -7.49 -0.50
C ILE A 234 -8.39 -7.53 0.33
N LEU A 235 -9.38 -6.74 -0.07
CA LEU A 235 -10.68 -6.69 0.55
C LEU A 235 -11.72 -7.30 -0.37
N ILE A 236 -12.68 -8.03 0.20
CA ILE A 236 -13.90 -8.47 -0.47
C ILE A 236 -15.06 -7.92 0.33
N MET A 237 -15.90 -7.15 -0.33
CA MET A 237 -17.05 -6.52 0.30
C MET A 237 -18.26 -6.53 -0.62
N ALA A 238 -19.44 -6.35 -0.02
CA ALA A 238 -20.66 -6.23 -0.79
C ALA A 238 -20.67 -4.92 -1.59
N GLU A 239 -21.16 -4.98 -2.82
CA GLU A 239 -21.28 -3.83 -3.74
C GLU A 239 -22.05 -2.67 -3.15
N ASN A 240 -23.14 -2.95 -2.43
CA ASN A 240 -23.98 -1.92 -1.83
C ASN A 240 -23.31 -1.13 -0.69
N PHE A 241 -22.21 -1.62 -0.14
CA PHE A 241 -21.38 -0.89 0.82
C PHE A 241 -20.32 -0.03 0.15
N LEU A 242 -19.97 -0.33 -1.10
CA LEU A 242 -18.97 0.44 -1.84
C LEU A 242 -19.59 1.75 -2.34
N ASN A 243 -19.25 2.84 -1.68
CA ASN A 243 -19.64 4.20 -2.04
C ASN A 243 -18.51 5.18 -1.74
N GLN A 244 -18.68 6.44 -2.12
CA GLN A 244 -17.65 7.47 -1.93
C GLN A 244 -17.26 7.59 -0.44
N SER A 245 -18.20 7.47 0.48
CA SER A 245 -17.92 7.52 1.92
C SER A 245 -16.91 6.46 2.38
N ILE A 246 -17.02 5.24 1.87
CA ILE A 246 -16.07 4.15 2.18
C ILE A 246 -14.70 4.43 1.58
N LEU A 247 -14.63 4.93 0.34
CA LEU A 247 -13.37 5.33 -0.27
C LEU A 247 -12.69 6.46 0.53
N ASP A 248 -13.46 7.44 1.00
CA ASP A 248 -12.98 8.51 1.86
C ASP A 248 -12.48 7.97 3.21
N VAL A 249 -13.15 6.96 3.79
CA VAL A 249 -12.69 6.30 5.02
C VAL A 249 -11.36 5.59 4.78
N ILE A 250 -11.19 4.86 3.66
CA ILE A 250 -9.93 4.20 3.31
C ILE A 250 -8.83 5.24 3.14
N GLN A 251 -9.07 6.31 2.39
CA GLN A 251 -8.08 7.36 2.15
C GLN A 251 -7.69 8.08 3.44
N LYS A 252 -8.64 8.36 4.33
CA LYS A 252 -8.37 8.96 5.64
C LYS A 252 -7.59 8.04 6.57
N ALA A 253 -7.89 6.73 6.56
CA ALA A 253 -7.16 5.75 7.35
C ALA A 253 -5.68 5.69 6.96
N PHE A 254 -5.37 5.98 5.70
CA PHE A 254 -4.03 5.92 5.14
C PHE A 254 -3.48 7.28 4.68
N ILE A 255 -3.92 8.38 5.29
CA ILE A 255 -3.57 9.76 4.89
C ILE A 255 -2.05 10.03 4.87
N ASN A 256 -1.28 9.28 5.65
CA ASN A 256 0.18 9.41 5.73
C ASN A 256 0.92 8.48 4.75
N TYR A 257 0.19 7.77 3.89
CA TYR A 257 0.73 6.82 2.94
C TYR A 257 0.30 7.19 1.53
N GLU A 258 1.20 7.03 0.58
CA GLU A 258 0.80 6.97 -0.81
C GLU A 258 0.07 5.65 -1.03
N ILE A 259 -1.20 5.70 -1.44
CA ILE A 259 -2.00 4.51 -1.71
C ILE A 259 -2.54 4.51 -3.13
N ARG A 260 -2.67 3.30 -3.69
CA ARG A 260 -3.37 3.05 -4.95
C ARG A 260 -4.42 2.00 -4.73
N ILE A 261 -5.64 2.31 -5.12
CA ILE A 261 -6.82 1.46 -4.91
C ILE A 261 -7.31 0.98 -6.27
N GLY A 262 -7.25 -0.34 -6.49
CA GLY A 262 -7.90 -1.01 -7.61
C GLY A 262 -9.23 -1.62 -7.17
N ILE A 263 -10.26 -1.52 -8.00
CA ILE A 263 -11.60 -2.05 -7.71
C ILE A 263 -12.03 -2.92 -8.89
N SER A 264 -12.37 -4.20 -8.60
CA SER A 264 -12.78 -5.17 -9.62
C SER A 264 -14.16 -4.87 -10.19
N SER A 265 -14.51 -5.55 -11.27
CA SER A 265 -15.90 -5.74 -11.67
C SER A 265 -16.70 -6.47 -10.59
N LYS A 266 -18.03 -6.43 -10.69
CA LYS A 266 -18.92 -7.13 -9.78
C LYS A 266 -18.88 -8.64 -10.03
N PHE A 267 -18.94 -9.41 -8.95
CA PHE A 267 -19.12 -10.85 -9.02
C PHE A 267 -20.12 -11.34 -7.97
N THR A 268 -20.74 -12.50 -8.23
CA THR A 268 -21.86 -13.02 -7.41
C THR A 268 -21.49 -14.29 -6.64
N GLU A 269 -20.44 -14.97 -7.03
CA GLU A 269 -19.96 -16.20 -6.38
C GLU A 269 -18.54 -15.99 -5.84
N ILE A 270 -18.22 -16.63 -4.73
CA ILE A 270 -16.89 -16.52 -4.10
C ILE A 270 -15.75 -16.96 -5.05
N LEU A 271 -16.03 -17.89 -5.95
CA LEU A 271 -15.09 -18.31 -7.00
C LEU A 271 -14.73 -17.16 -7.96
N GLY A 272 -15.59 -16.13 -8.07
CA GLY A 272 -15.33 -14.92 -8.83
C GLY A 272 -14.15 -14.11 -8.30
N VAL A 273 -13.73 -14.32 -7.06
CA VAL A 273 -12.53 -13.69 -6.46
C VAL A 273 -11.30 -13.89 -7.33
N GLN A 274 -11.17 -15.05 -7.98
CA GLN A 274 -10.06 -15.33 -8.86
C GLN A 274 -10.00 -14.41 -10.07
N ASN A 275 -11.13 -14.26 -10.78
CA ASN A 275 -11.19 -13.37 -11.93
C ASN A 275 -11.02 -11.92 -11.48
N ALA A 276 -11.67 -11.52 -10.38
CA ALA A 276 -11.50 -10.21 -9.77
C ALA A 276 -10.03 -9.90 -9.43
N PHE A 277 -9.27 -10.88 -8.96
CA PHE A 277 -7.84 -10.72 -8.71
C PHE A 277 -7.02 -10.57 -10.01
N GLN A 278 -7.39 -11.27 -11.09
CA GLN A 278 -6.77 -11.05 -12.41
C GLN A 278 -7.03 -9.62 -12.93
N GLU A 279 -8.23 -9.09 -12.68
CA GLU A 279 -8.55 -7.69 -12.99
C GLU A 279 -7.65 -6.70 -12.23
N MET A 280 -7.30 -6.98 -10.96
CA MET A 280 -6.32 -6.16 -10.22
C MET A 280 -4.93 -6.18 -10.87
N ARG A 281 -4.49 -7.34 -11.36
CA ARG A 281 -3.24 -7.44 -12.12
C ARG A 281 -3.28 -6.65 -13.42
N ALA A 282 -4.42 -6.67 -14.10
CA ALA A 282 -4.64 -5.88 -15.31
C ALA A 282 -4.62 -4.37 -15.01
N ILE A 283 -5.29 -3.91 -13.95
CA ILE A 283 -5.22 -2.52 -13.51
C ILE A 283 -3.77 -2.11 -13.29
N GLN A 284 -2.99 -2.94 -12.61
CA GLN A 284 -1.58 -2.65 -12.34
C GLN A 284 -0.77 -2.50 -13.62
N SER A 285 -0.87 -3.47 -14.53
CA SER A 285 -0.12 -3.48 -15.78
C SER A 285 -0.48 -2.30 -16.68
N VAL A 286 -1.78 -2.09 -16.90
CA VAL A 286 -2.29 -1.00 -17.75
C VAL A 286 -1.92 0.38 -17.17
N CYS A 287 -2.11 0.60 -15.87
CA CYS A 287 -1.78 1.88 -15.25
C CYS A 287 -0.28 2.18 -15.28
N GLN A 288 0.55 1.17 -15.14
CA GLN A 288 2.00 1.33 -15.27
C GLN A 288 2.40 1.75 -16.68
N LYS A 289 1.85 1.09 -17.72
CA LYS A 289 2.12 1.41 -19.13
C LYS A 289 1.63 2.80 -19.52
N LEU A 290 0.40 3.12 -19.12
CA LEU A 290 -0.23 4.40 -19.44
C LEU A 290 0.19 5.54 -18.50
N LYS A 291 1.05 5.28 -17.51
CA LYS A 291 1.50 6.25 -16.48
C LYS A 291 0.33 6.96 -15.79
N VAL A 292 -0.75 6.19 -15.52
CA VAL A 292 -1.96 6.74 -14.89
C VAL A 292 -1.67 7.03 -13.42
N ASP A 293 -1.84 8.30 -13.03
CA ASP A 293 -1.64 8.78 -11.67
C ASP A 293 -2.97 9.12 -10.97
N LYS A 294 -3.86 8.13 -10.88
CA LYS A 294 -5.11 8.24 -10.13
C LYS A 294 -5.07 7.36 -8.89
N PRO A 295 -5.51 7.85 -7.72
CA PRO A 295 -5.48 7.07 -6.49
C PRO A 295 -6.48 5.92 -6.48
N VAL A 296 -7.60 6.02 -7.22
CA VAL A 296 -8.66 5.01 -7.31
C VAL A 296 -8.95 4.73 -8.77
N ILE A 297 -8.94 3.45 -9.14
CA ILE A 297 -9.20 2.97 -10.50
C ILE A 297 -10.18 1.80 -10.45
N PHE A 298 -11.26 1.91 -11.19
CA PHE A 298 -12.20 0.82 -11.42
C PHE A 298 -11.76 0.01 -12.65
N TYR A 299 -11.97 -1.30 -12.60
CA TYR A 299 -11.64 -2.15 -13.74
C TYR A 299 -12.41 -1.75 -15.01
N GLU A 300 -13.63 -1.27 -14.84
CA GLU A 300 -14.46 -0.75 -15.92
C GLU A 300 -13.79 0.39 -16.70
N ASP A 301 -12.92 1.18 -16.04
CA ASP A 301 -12.19 2.28 -16.68
C ASP A 301 -11.08 1.78 -17.63
N ILE A 302 -10.58 0.55 -17.40
CA ILE A 302 -9.42 0.00 -18.12
C ILE A 302 -9.73 -1.25 -18.94
N ILE A 303 -10.97 -1.74 -18.94
CA ILE A 303 -11.36 -3.01 -19.57
C ILE A 303 -10.94 -3.09 -21.05
N THR A 304 -11.06 -2.01 -21.80
CA THR A 304 -10.66 -1.95 -23.21
C THR A 304 -9.14 -2.10 -23.36
N TYR A 305 -8.38 -1.44 -22.50
CA TYR A 305 -6.91 -1.55 -22.49
C TYR A 305 -6.44 -2.95 -22.07
N HIS A 306 -7.11 -3.58 -21.10
CA HIS A 306 -6.81 -4.96 -20.72
C HIS A 306 -7.10 -5.93 -21.88
N PHE A 307 -8.22 -5.75 -22.59
CA PHE A 307 -8.50 -6.54 -23.79
C PHE A 307 -7.39 -6.38 -24.86
N MET A 308 -6.97 -5.15 -25.12
CA MET A 308 -5.87 -4.87 -26.04
C MET A 308 -4.54 -5.48 -25.56
N GLU A 309 -4.26 -5.42 -24.26
CA GLU A 309 -3.06 -6.03 -23.69
C GLU A 309 -3.05 -7.55 -23.85
N LEU A 310 -4.20 -8.20 -23.70
CA LEU A 310 -4.32 -9.63 -23.97
C LEU A 310 -4.12 -9.93 -25.47
N ALA A 311 -4.72 -9.13 -26.34
CA ALA A 311 -4.54 -9.27 -27.78
C ALA A 311 -3.10 -9.02 -28.26
N SER A 312 -2.37 -8.11 -27.58
CA SER A 312 -0.98 -7.78 -27.92
C SER A 312 0.00 -8.94 -27.73
N LYS A 313 -0.37 -9.98 -27.00
CA LYS A 313 0.46 -11.18 -26.81
C LYS A 313 0.60 -12.00 -28.09
N ASP A 314 -0.45 -12.00 -28.91
CA ASP A 314 -0.52 -12.80 -30.14
C ASP A 314 -0.47 -11.95 -31.40
N TYR A 315 -0.78 -10.65 -31.30
CA TYR A 315 -0.92 -9.76 -32.46
C TYR A 315 -0.18 -8.44 -32.23
N ASP A 316 0.42 -7.93 -33.32
CA ASP A 316 0.95 -6.57 -33.35
C ASP A 316 -0.19 -5.57 -33.51
N LEU A 317 -0.55 -4.88 -32.41
CA LEU A 317 -1.67 -3.94 -32.37
C LEU A 317 -1.50 -2.78 -33.36
N LYS A 318 -0.28 -2.38 -33.71
CA LYS A 318 -0.01 -1.30 -34.68
C LYS A 318 -0.62 -1.58 -36.06
N LYS A 319 -0.76 -2.86 -36.42
CA LYS A 319 -1.38 -3.28 -37.69
C LYS A 319 -2.89 -3.08 -37.75
N PHE A 320 -3.53 -2.90 -36.60
CA PHE A 320 -4.97 -2.68 -36.50
C PHE A 320 -5.34 -1.20 -36.35
N CYS A 321 -4.34 -0.31 -36.20
CA CYS A 321 -4.59 1.12 -36.14
C CYS A 321 -4.92 1.68 -37.51
N LEU A 322 -5.91 2.58 -37.57
CA LEU A 322 -6.22 3.31 -38.79
C LEU A 322 -5.03 4.15 -39.25
N PRO A 323 -4.65 4.12 -40.56
CA PRO A 323 -3.51 4.90 -41.06
C PRO A 323 -3.64 6.41 -40.80
N ALA A 324 -4.86 6.92 -40.72
CA ALA A 324 -5.16 8.33 -40.49
C ALA A 324 -4.51 8.86 -39.18
N ILE A 325 -4.46 8.05 -38.12
CA ILE A 325 -3.83 8.49 -36.84
C ILE A 325 -2.36 8.81 -37.05
N ARG A 326 -1.63 7.94 -37.76
CA ARG A 326 -0.23 8.16 -38.09
C ARG A 326 -0.03 9.37 -39.01
N GLN A 327 -0.90 9.53 -40.02
CA GLN A 327 -0.85 10.67 -40.92
C GLN A 327 -1.06 12.00 -40.19
N ILE A 328 -2.02 12.06 -39.22
CA ILE A 328 -2.26 13.22 -38.39
C ILE A 328 -1.03 13.51 -37.53
N GLU A 329 -0.41 12.51 -36.95
CA GLU A 329 0.79 12.67 -36.12
C GLU A 329 2.01 13.18 -36.91
N GLU A 330 2.26 12.63 -38.11
CA GLU A 330 3.30 13.10 -39.04
C GLU A 330 3.02 14.57 -39.47
N TYR A 331 1.76 14.91 -39.69
CA TYR A 331 1.36 16.29 -39.99
C TYR A 331 1.64 17.22 -38.81
N ASP A 332 1.26 16.84 -37.59
CA ASP A 332 1.52 17.62 -36.37
C ASP A 332 3.03 17.89 -36.20
N GLN A 333 3.86 16.87 -36.41
CA GLN A 333 5.32 16.99 -36.31
C GLN A 333 5.88 17.97 -37.35
N CYS A 334 5.38 17.93 -38.58
CA CYS A 334 5.87 18.80 -39.67
C CYS A 334 5.42 20.27 -39.51
N HIS A 335 4.23 20.50 -38.94
CA HIS A 335 3.62 21.83 -38.94
C HIS A 335 3.49 22.46 -37.54
N GLY A 336 3.94 21.75 -36.48
CA GLY A 336 3.84 22.23 -35.10
C GLY A 336 2.38 22.40 -34.65
N THR A 337 1.49 21.54 -35.14
CA THR A 337 0.05 21.57 -34.79
C THR A 337 -0.28 20.56 -33.67
N LEU A 338 -1.51 20.58 -33.18
CA LEU A 338 -2.01 19.71 -32.11
C LEU A 338 -3.31 19.04 -32.55
N LEU A 339 -3.34 18.52 -33.79
CA LEU A 339 -4.53 17.90 -34.37
C LEU A 339 -4.83 16.56 -33.68
N LYS A 340 -3.81 15.70 -33.48
CA LYS A 340 -3.95 14.42 -32.77
C LYS A 340 -4.53 14.60 -31.38
N GLN A 341 -3.96 15.51 -30.59
CA GLN A 341 -4.45 15.82 -29.26
C GLN A 341 -5.88 16.37 -29.27
N SER A 342 -6.23 17.18 -30.28
CA SER A 342 -7.58 17.71 -30.45
C SER A 342 -8.60 16.66 -30.77
N LEU A 343 -8.24 15.71 -31.66
CA LEU A 343 -9.08 14.55 -32.00
C LEU A 343 -9.30 13.65 -30.78
N GLU A 344 -8.25 13.31 -30.08
CA GLU A 344 -8.30 12.49 -28.87
C GLU A 344 -9.24 13.11 -27.81
N GLY A 345 -9.02 14.38 -27.46
CA GLY A 345 -9.87 15.07 -26.49
C GLY A 345 -11.33 15.18 -26.93
N TYR A 346 -11.59 15.34 -28.23
CA TYR A 346 -12.95 15.36 -28.79
C TYR A 346 -13.66 14.01 -28.66
N LEU A 347 -12.98 12.92 -29.04
CA LEU A 347 -13.51 11.56 -28.95
C LEU A 347 -13.73 11.14 -27.49
N GLU A 348 -12.78 11.44 -26.60
CA GLU A 348 -12.92 11.15 -25.17
C GLU A 348 -14.02 11.95 -24.46
N ALA A 349 -14.34 13.15 -24.97
CA ALA A 349 -15.45 13.95 -24.47
C ALA A 349 -16.83 13.49 -25.01
N GLY A 350 -16.88 12.32 -25.67
CA GLY A 350 -18.09 11.80 -26.29
C GLY A 350 -18.57 12.66 -27.47
N ARG A 351 -17.65 13.21 -28.22
CA ARG A 351 -17.87 14.10 -29.38
C ARG A 351 -18.54 15.44 -29.00
N ASN A 352 -18.41 15.83 -27.73
CA ASN A 352 -18.90 17.12 -27.26
C ASN A 352 -17.78 18.18 -27.32
N ILE A 353 -17.86 19.07 -28.29
CA ILE A 353 -16.83 20.07 -28.56
C ILE A 353 -16.61 21.05 -27.39
N GLN A 354 -17.66 21.35 -26.60
CA GLN A 354 -17.54 22.23 -25.47
C GLN A 354 -16.77 21.57 -24.32
N LYS A 355 -17.18 20.35 -23.95
CA LYS A 355 -16.49 19.52 -22.95
C LYS A 355 -15.04 19.24 -23.33
N ALA A 356 -14.80 18.96 -24.61
CA ALA A 356 -13.46 18.74 -25.13
C ALA A 356 -12.58 19.99 -25.03
N ALA A 357 -13.11 21.16 -25.38
CA ALA A 357 -12.42 22.43 -25.30
C ALA A 357 -12.04 22.81 -23.84
N GLU A 358 -12.95 22.58 -22.88
CA GLU A 358 -12.71 22.73 -21.46
C GLU A 358 -11.57 21.81 -20.98
N ARG A 359 -11.60 20.52 -21.34
CA ARG A 359 -10.56 19.53 -20.96
C ARG A 359 -9.20 19.86 -21.56
N LEU A 360 -9.16 20.37 -22.80
CA LEU A 360 -7.94 20.74 -23.51
C LEU A 360 -7.46 22.16 -23.19
N HIS A 361 -8.13 22.87 -22.27
CA HIS A 361 -7.86 24.26 -21.94
C HIS A 361 -7.71 25.15 -23.17
N THR A 362 -8.61 24.97 -24.17
CA THR A 362 -8.61 25.72 -25.42
C THR A 362 -9.96 26.35 -25.69
N HIS A 363 -10.01 27.33 -26.61
CA HIS A 363 -11.28 27.93 -27.00
C HIS A 363 -12.05 27.00 -27.94
N LYS A 364 -13.39 26.93 -27.78
CA LYS A 364 -14.28 26.11 -28.63
C LYS A 364 -14.04 26.31 -30.12
N ASN A 365 -13.89 27.55 -30.57
CA ASN A 365 -13.66 27.87 -32.01
C ASN A 365 -12.30 27.29 -32.46
N THR A 366 -11.25 27.38 -31.65
CA THR A 366 -9.94 26.81 -31.99
C THR A 366 -10.03 25.31 -32.17
N LEU A 367 -10.73 24.62 -31.25
CA LEU A 367 -10.96 23.18 -31.37
C LEU A 367 -11.78 22.85 -32.61
N TYR A 368 -12.86 23.61 -32.88
CA TYR A 368 -13.67 23.43 -34.09
C TYR A 368 -12.84 23.51 -35.39
N TYR A 369 -11.99 24.56 -35.52
CA TYR A 369 -11.12 24.69 -36.68
C TYR A 369 -10.10 23.57 -36.83
N ARG A 370 -9.57 23.06 -35.71
CA ARG A 370 -8.66 21.91 -35.72
C ARG A 370 -9.36 20.64 -36.19
N LEU A 371 -10.58 20.36 -35.69
CA LEU A 371 -11.37 19.22 -36.11
C LEU A 371 -11.76 19.33 -37.59
N LYS A 372 -12.22 20.51 -38.01
CA LYS A 372 -12.53 20.76 -39.42
C LYS A 372 -11.32 20.53 -40.35
N ARG A 373 -10.13 20.92 -39.88
CA ARG A 373 -8.90 20.66 -40.62
C ARG A 373 -8.57 19.16 -40.69
N ILE A 374 -8.88 18.38 -39.66
CA ILE A 374 -8.74 16.92 -39.72
C ILE A 374 -9.68 16.34 -40.78
N GLU A 375 -10.96 16.75 -40.82
CA GLU A 375 -11.92 16.31 -41.82
C GLU A 375 -11.43 16.63 -43.24
N ASP A 376 -11.05 17.91 -43.48
CA ASP A 376 -10.69 18.40 -44.81
C ASP A 376 -9.36 17.81 -45.35
N TYR A 377 -8.35 17.60 -44.50
CA TYR A 377 -7.01 17.14 -44.92
C TYR A 377 -6.87 15.63 -45.01
N PHE A 378 -7.60 14.88 -44.18
CA PHE A 378 -7.46 13.44 -44.07
C PHE A 378 -8.70 12.69 -44.60
N ASP A 379 -9.65 13.40 -45.17
CA ASP A 379 -10.91 12.85 -45.72
C ASP A 379 -11.67 11.98 -44.70
N LEU A 380 -11.84 12.54 -43.48
CA LEU A 380 -12.50 11.87 -42.37
C LEU A 380 -13.83 12.55 -42.07
N ASP A 381 -14.89 11.77 -41.94
CA ASP A 381 -16.20 12.24 -41.48
C ASP A 381 -16.35 11.98 -39.98
N LEU A 382 -16.09 13.01 -39.15
CA LEU A 382 -16.19 12.90 -37.71
C LEU A 382 -17.64 12.85 -37.16
N ASP A 383 -18.65 12.92 -38.05
CA ASP A 383 -20.04 12.65 -37.71
C ASP A 383 -20.36 11.15 -37.82
N GLU A 384 -19.56 10.36 -38.57
CA GLU A 384 -19.72 8.92 -38.69
C GLU A 384 -19.32 8.19 -37.41
N GLU A 385 -20.29 7.51 -36.78
CA GLU A 385 -20.06 6.83 -35.48
C GLU A 385 -19.04 5.71 -35.55
N ASN A 386 -19.10 4.88 -36.60
CA ASN A 386 -18.21 3.73 -36.74
C ASN A 386 -16.75 4.17 -36.97
N LEU A 387 -16.56 5.23 -37.79
CA LEU A 387 -15.24 5.82 -37.98
C LEU A 387 -14.68 6.38 -36.66
N CYS A 388 -15.49 7.15 -35.94
CA CYS A 388 -15.08 7.72 -34.63
C CYS A 388 -14.72 6.62 -33.62
N PHE A 389 -15.49 5.53 -33.56
CA PHE A 389 -15.17 4.38 -32.72
C PHE A 389 -13.80 3.77 -33.11
N ASN A 390 -13.57 3.54 -34.43
CA ASN A 390 -12.31 2.96 -34.90
C ASN A 390 -11.12 3.91 -34.69
N LEU A 391 -11.30 5.22 -34.80
CA LEU A 391 -10.28 6.22 -34.46
C LEU A 391 -9.95 6.19 -32.97
N GLN A 392 -10.97 6.14 -32.12
CA GLN A 392 -10.76 6.04 -30.66
C GLN A 392 -10.06 4.74 -30.27
N LEU A 393 -10.41 3.63 -30.89
CA LEU A 393 -9.76 2.34 -30.68
C LEU A 393 -8.29 2.40 -31.10
N SER A 394 -8.00 2.98 -32.27
CA SER A 394 -6.62 3.15 -32.78
C SER A 394 -5.76 4.01 -31.87
N LEU A 395 -6.29 5.12 -31.35
CA LEU A 395 -5.61 5.98 -30.38
C LEU A 395 -5.25 5.22 -29.10
N ARG A 396 -6.19 4.44 -28.56
CA ARG A 396 -5.94 3.61 -27.37
C ARG A 396 -4.90 2.51 -27.60
N MET A 397 -4.92 1.86 -28.79
CA MET A 397 -3.89 0.88 -29.17
C MET A 397 -2.51 1.53 -29.24
N GLN A 398 -2.43 2.73 -29.79
CA GLN A 398 -1.18 3.48 -29.89
C GLN A 398 -0.65 3.84 -28.49
N GLN A 399 -1.48 4.40 -27.62
CA GLN A 399 -1.10 4.71 -26.22
C GLN A 399 -0.55 3.50 -25.48
N LEU A 400 -1.11 2.30 -25.69
CA LEU A 400 -0.65 1.08 -25.05
C LEU A 400 0.67 0.55 -25.61
N THR A 401 1.03 0.91 -26.85
CA THR A 401 2.23 0.44 -27.58
C THR A 401 3.33 1.48 -27.70
N GLU A 402 3.11 2.71 -27.26
CA GLU A 402 4.15 3.73 -27.09
C GLU A 402 4.94 3.43 -25.81
N GLU A 403 6.26 3.21 -25.93
CA GLU A 403 7.19 3.02 -24.82
C GLU A 403 7.55 4.34 -24.11
#